data_0869e07f8a80a522c20b71196212e9bf
#
_entry.id   0869e07f8a80a522c20b71196212e9bf
#
_cell.length_a   1.000
_cell.length_b   1.000
_cell.length_c   1.000
_cell.angle_alpha   90.00
_cell.angle_beta   90.00
_cell.angle_gamma   90.00
#
_symmetry.space_group_name_H-M   'P 1'
#
loop_
_entity.id
_entity.type
_entity.pdbx_description
1 polymer ?
#
loop_
_entity_poly.entity_id
_entity_poly.type
_entity_poly.pdbx_seq_one_letter_code
_entity_poly.pdbx_strand_id
1 'polypeptide(L)'
;MKNRFSRFLSLTLAAMMLLAIAPVSALADEPVVLTMAAKNAPSAADYQDRDIVSEIEKRLGIHLDITSYSTDAWETQLSLMMASDELPDILAELDMSRADVNKYGQEGFFLDLSQYLDYMPN
;
A
#
# COMPACT_ATOMS: atom_id res chain seq x y z
N MET A 1 64.58 7.64 -5.83
CA MET A 1 63.52 7.26 -4.86
C MET A 1 62.19 8.03 -5.04
N LYS A 2 62.17 9.20 -5.69
CA LYS A 2 60.98 10.04 -5.86
C LYS A 2 59.86 9.44 -6.75
N ASN A 3 60.17 8.63 -7.75
CA ASN A 3 59.19 8.17 -8.74
C ASN A 3 58.35 6.96 -8.30
N ARG A 4 58.76 6.25 -7.26
CA ARG A 4 57.97 5.09 -6.76
C ARG A 4 56.84 5.52 -5.83
N PHE A 5 57.05 6.58 -5.06
CA PHE A 5 56.03 7.15 -4.16
C PHE A 5 54.87 7.80 -4.91
N SER A 6 55.19 8.50 -5.99
CA SER A 6 54.17 9.12 -6.86
C SER A 6 53.30 8.08 -7.57
N ARG A 7 53.86 6.94 -7.95
CA ARG A 7 53.12 5.85 -8.61
C ARG A 7 52.20 5.10 -7.64
N PHE A 8 52.60 4.95 -6.38
CA PHE A 8 51.75 4.37 -5.33
C PHE A 8 50.59 5.34 -4.99
N LEU A 9 50.85 6.62 -4.88
CA LEU A 9 49.83 7.61 -4.59
C LEU A 9 48.79 7.73 -5.71
N SER A 10 49.19 7.62 -6.98
CA SER A 10 48.25 7.63 -8.13
C SER A 10 47.41 6.35 -8.25
N LEU A 11 48.00 5.18 -7.86
CA LEU A 11 47.25 3.92 -7.85
C LEU A 11 46.21 3.88 -6.73
N THR A 12 46.50 4.43 -5.56
CA THR A 12 45.54 4.50 -4.45
C THR A 12 44.39 5.48 -4.73
N LEU A 13 44.67 6.60 -5.42
CA LEU A 13 43.66 7.56 -5.83
C LEU A 13 42.75 7.00 -6.93
N ALA A 14 43.30 6.22 -7.88
CA ALA A 14 42.51 5.54 -8.91
C ALA A 14 41.65 4.42 -8.33
N ALA A 15 42.15 3.67 -7.34
CA ALA A 15 41.34 2.66 -6.65
C ALA A 15 40.21 3.25 -5.81
N MET A 16 40.40 4.44 -5.22
CA MET A 16 39.36 5.15 -4.48
C MET A 16 38.28 5.71 -5.41
N MET A 17 38.60 6.12 -6.63
CA MET A 17 37.61 6.59 -7.61
C MET A 17 36.77 5.42 -8.21
N LEU A 18 37.31 4.21 -8.27
CA LEU A 18 36.56 3.05 -8.75
C LEU A 18 35.53 2.52 -7.73
N LEU A 19 35.69 2.82 -6.43
CA LEU A 19 34.69 2.47 -5.43
C LEU A 19 33.50 3.44 -5.39
N ALA A 20 33.58 4.58 -6.04
CA ALA A 20 32.50 5.60 -6.05
C ALA A 20 31.43 5.35 -7.14
N ILE A 21 31.63 4.34 -8.01
CA ILE A 21 30.61 3.88 -8.96
C ILE A 21 29.98 2.59 -8.38
N ALA A 22 29.53 2.65 -7.14
CA ALA A 22 28.48 1.74 -6.73
C ALA A 22 27.28 2.08 -7.62
N PRO A 23 26.70 1.11 -8.38
CA PRO A 23 25.42 1.38 -8.99
C PRO A 23 24.52 1.82 -7.83
N VAL A 24 23.95 3.00 -7.93
CA VAL A 24 22.75 3.34 -7.18
C VAL A 24 21.75 2.30 -7.68
N SER A 25 21.76 1.15 -7.01
CA SER A 25 20.70 0.17 -7.17
C SER A 25 19.45 0.98 -6.96
N ALA A 26 18.66 1.14 -8.01
CA ALA A 26 17.36 1.73 -7.93
C ALA A 26 16.76 1.19 -6.63
N LEU A 27 16.49 2.07 -5.70
CA LEU A 27 15.52 1.79 -4.64
C LEU A 27 14.31 1.39 -5.46
N ALA A 28 14.10 0.09 -5.65
CA ALA A 28 12.82 -0.40 -6.08
C ALA A 28 11.90 0.17 -5.03
N ASP A 29 11.06 1.13 -5.42
CA ASP A 29 10.03 1.65 -4.54
C ASP A 29 9.31 0.41 -4.00
N GLU A 30 9.42 0.18 -2.71
CA GLU A 30 8.65 -0.89 -2.08
C GLU A 30 7.19 -0.60 -2.43
N PRO A 31 6.44 -1.61 -2.90
CA PRO A 31 5.07 -1.38 -3.29
C PRO A 31 4.31 -0.79 -2.11
N VAL A 32 3.51 0.23 -2.35
CA VAL A 32 2.62 0.78 -1.33
C VAL A 32 1.67 -0.33 -0.92
N VAL A 33 1.65 -0.66 0.36
CA VAL A 33 0.72 -1.65 0.93
C VAL A 33 -0.52 -0.90 1.38
N LEU A 34 -1.69 -1.32 0.88
CA LEU A 34 -2.99 -0.83 1.32
C LEU A 34 -3.74 -1.97 2.01
N THR A 35 -4.20 -1.70 3.22
CA THR A 35 -5.03 -2.63 3.98
C THR A 35 -6.50 -2.53 3.56
N MET A 36 -7.17 -3.68 3.43
CA MET A 36 -8.57 -3.73 3.04
C MET A 36 -9.36 -4.71 3.91
N ALA A 37 -10.50 -4.29 4.39
CA ALA A 37 -11.46 -5.19 5.00
C ALA A 37 -12.66 -5.39 4.06
N ALA A 38 -13.03 -6.65 3.84
CA ALA A 38 -14.12 -7.03 2.95
C ALA A 38 -15.04 -8.06 3.59
N LYS A 39 -16.34 -7.92 3.29
CA LYS A 39 -17.31 -8.94 3.62
C LYS A 39 -17.28 -10.04 2.55
N ASN A 40 -17.21 -11.30 2.95
CA ASN A 40 -17.18 -12.42 2.04
C ASN A 40 -18.26 -13.46 2.38
N ALA A 41 -18.91 -13.99 1.35
CA ALA A 41 -19.87 -15.07 1.53
C ALA A 41 -19.15 -16.39 1.91
N PRO A 42 -19.71 -17.23 2.77
CA PRO A 42 -19.05 -18.44 3.26
C PRO A 42 -18.62 -19.44 2.17
N SER A 43 -19.25 -19.38 1.01
CA SER A 43 -18.98 -20.26 -0.14
C SER A 43 -18.11 -19.61 -1.22
N ALA A 44 -17.72 -18.36 -1.05
CA ALA A 44 -16.90 -17.65 -2.03
C ALA A 44 -15.40 -17.87 -1.75
N ALA A 45 -14.58 -17.89 -2.83
CA ALA A 45 -13.14 -17.83 -2.69
C ALA A 45 -12.73 -16.53 -1.95
N ASP A 46 -11.65 -16.60 -1.18
CA ASP A 46 -11.12 -15.43 -0.51
C ASP A 46 -10.83 -14.31 -1.53
N TYR A 47 -11.01 -13.07 -1.11
CA TYR A 47 -10.71 -11.92 -1.98
C TYR A 47 -9.25 -11.91 -2.39
N GLN A 48 -8.34 -12.25 -1.48
CA GLN A 48 -6.91 -12.31 -1.73
C GLN A 48 -6.55 -13.28 -2.87
N ASP A 49 -7.28 -14.36 -3.02
CA ASP A 49 -7.02 -15.43 -4.01
C ASP A 49 -7.68 -15.16 -5.37
N ARG A 50 -8.34 -14.01 -5.55
CA ARG A 50 -9.03 -13.71 -6.81
C ARG A 50 -8.07 -13.11 -7.83
N ASP A 51 -8.11 -13.58 -9.06
CA ASP A 51 -7.29 -13.11 -10.18
C ASP A 51 -7.38 -11.58 -10.38
N ILE A 52 -8.55 -10.99 -10.11
CA ILE A 52 -8.76 -9.54 -10.24
C ILE A 52 -7.88 -8.75 -9.27
N VAL A 53 -7.61 -9.26 -8.07
CA VAL A 53 -6.75 -8.60 -7.08
C VAL A 53 -5.33 -8.54 -7.62
N SER A 54 -4.78 -9.65 -8.08
CA SER A 54 -3.44 -9.70 -8.66
C SER A 54 -3.28 -8.79 -9.87
N GLU A 55 -4.33 -8.64 -10.69
CA GLU A 55 -4.31 -7.74 -11.85
C GLU A 55 -4.34 -6.25 -11.42
N ILE A 56 -5.09 -5.90 -10.37
CA ILE A 56 -5.12 -4.55 -9.79
C ILE A 56 -3.75 -4.21 -9.22
N GLU A 57 -3.18 -5.09 -8.40
CA GLU A 57 -1.86 -4.90 -7.79
C GLU A 57 -0.79 -4.64 -8.86
N LYS A 58 -0.77 -5.46 -9.90
CA LYS A 58 0.16 -5.33 -11.01
C LYS A 58 0.00 -4.03 -11.78
N ARG A 59 -1.24 -3.60 -12.04
CA ARG A 59 -1.51 -2.36 -12.79
C ARG A 59 -1.16 -1.10 -12.01
N LEU A 60 -1.41 -1.13 -10.70
CA LEU A 60 -1.22 0.04 -9.84
C LEU A 60 0.15 0.06 -9.15
N GLY A 61 0.90 -1.03 -9.17
CA GLY A 61 2.17 -1.14 -8.45
C GLY A 61 2.02 -1.11 -6.93
N ILE A 62 0.87 -1.59 -6.42
CA ILE A 62 0.54 -1.63 -4.99
C ILE A 62 0.43 -3.08 -4.53
N HIS A 63 0.37 -3.28 -3.23
CA HIS A 63 -0.02 -4.55 -2.62
C HIS A 63 -1.28 -4.34 -1.77
N LEU A 64 -2.28 -5.22 -1.94
CA LEU A 64 -3.52 -5.21 -1.17
C LEU A 64 -3.46 -6.31 -0.10
N ASP A 65 -3.38 -5.91 1.16
CA ASP A 65 -3.51 -6.83 2.30
C ASP A 65 -4.99 -6.91 2.68
N ILE A 66 -5.67 -7.98 2.24
CA ILE A 66 -7.13 -8.10 2.34
C ILE A 66 -7.51 -9.05 3.46
N THR A 67 -8.19 -8.53 4.47
CA THR A 67 -8.84 -9.33 5.50
C THR A 67 -10.31 -9.56 5.13
N SER A 68 -10.67 -10.83 4.92
CA SER A 68 -12.04 -11.24 4.61
C SER A 68 -12.79 -11.64 5.87
N TYR A 69 -13.96 -11.08 6.08
CA TYR A 69 -14.85 -11.42 7.18
C TYR A 69 -16.10 -12.12 6.67
N SER A 70 -16.58 -13.13 7.38
CA SER A 70 -17.85 -13.77 7.03
C SER A 70 -19.03 -12.78 7.15
N THR A 71 -20.08 -13.03 6.38
CA THR A 71 -21.31 -12.21 6.41
C THR A 71 -21.86 -12.04 7.81
N ASP A 72 -21.84 -13.11 8.63
CA ASP A 72 -22.36 -13.11 10.00
C ASP A 72 -21.49 -12.32 10.97
N ALA A 73 -20.18 -12.25 10.73
CA ALA A 73 -19.23 -11.53 11.59
C ALA A 73 -19.08 -10.06 11.18
N TRP A 74 -19.44 -9.69 9.96
CA TRP A 74 -19.12 -8.39 9.38
C TRP A 74 -19.58 -7.20 10.21
N GLU A 75 -20.85 -7.18 10.60
CA GLU A 75 -21.43 -6.07 11.36
C GLU A 75 -20.71 -5.86 12.71
N THR A 76 -20.39 -6.95 13.39
CA THR A 76 -19.67 -6.90 14.66
C THR A 76 -18.23 -6.40 14.45
N GLN A 77 -17.54 -6.89 13.44
CA GLN A 77 -16.17 -6.48 13.14
C GLN A 77 -16.09 -5.03 12.70
N LEU A 78 -17.01 -4.58 11.85
CA LEU A 78 -17.09 -3.20 11.43
C LEU A 78 -17.33 -2.27 12.62
N SER A 79 -18.27 -2.64 13.51
CA SER A 79 -18.54 -1.87 14.73
C SER A 79 -17.31 -1.80 15.66
N LEU A 80 -16.54 -2.88 15.74
CA LEU A 80 -15.31 -2.91 16.53
C LEU A 80 -14.22 -2.01 15.93
N MET A 81 -13.99 -2.09 14.62
CA MET A 81 -13.04 -1.23 13.90
C MET A 81 -13.39 0.25 14.06
N MET A 82 -14.67 0.60 13.96
CA MET A 82 -15.15 1.98 14.18
C MET A 82 -14.95 2.45 15.61
N ALA A 83 -15.16 1.55 16.58
CA ALA A 83 -15.03 1.90 18.02
C ALA A 83 -13.57 2.01 18.48
N SER A 84 -12.64 1.27 17.85
CA SER A 84 -11.21 1.30 18.18
C SER A 84 -10.43 2.38 17.40
N ASP A 85 -11.06 3.03 16.43
CA ASP A 85 -10.38 3.94 15.48
C ASP A 85 -9.24 3.25 14.69
N GLU A 86 -9.36 1.92 14.50
CA GLU A 86 -8.42 1.09 13.76
C GLU A 86 -9.05 0.63 12.44
N LEU A 87 -9.32 1.59 11.55
CA LEU A 87 -9.87 1.29 10.24
C LEU A 87 -8.77 0.92 9.25
N PRO A 88 -9.02 -0.04 8.35
CA PRO A 88 -8.15 -0.26 7.20
C PRO A 88 -8.27 0.90 6.20
N ASP A 89 -7.32 0.99 5.26
CA ASP A 89 -7.34 2.02 4.21
C ASP A 89 -8.58 1.92 3.31
N ILE A 90 -9.10 0.71 3.12
CA ILE A 90 -10.26 0.44 2.27
C ILE A 90 -11.27 -0.44 3.02
N LEU A 91 -12.51 -0.01 3.02
CA LEU A 91 -13.65 -0.82 3.46
C LEU A 91 -14.53 -1.16 2.25
N ALA A 92 -14.69 -2.45 1.98
CA ALA A 92 -15.52 -2.93 0.88
C ALA A 92 -16.84 -3.54 1.39
N GLU A 93 -17.90 -3.34 0.63
CA GLU A 93 -19.23 -3.91 0.93
C GLU A 93 -19.77 -3.51 2.31
N LEU A 94 -19.75 -2.21 2.59
CA LEU A 94 -20.12 -1.68 3.91
C LEU A 94 -21.56 -1.99 4.33
N ASP A 95 -22.50 -2.17 3.39
CA ASP A 95 -23.96 -2.30 3.66
C ASP A 95 -24.53 -1.18 4.57
N MET A 96 -23.88 -0.04 4.61
CA MET A 96 -24.31 1.10 5.41
C MET A 96 -25.42 1.88 4.73
N SER A 97 -26.35 2.41 5.54
CA SER A 97 -27.30 3.39 5.06
C SER A 97 -26.60 4.70 4.65
N ARG A 98 -27.20 5.48 3.74
CA ARG A 98 -26.66 6.81 3.40
C ARG A 98 -26.55 7.73 4.62
N ALA A 99 -27.45 7.57 5.59
CA ALA A 99 -27.42 8.35 6.82
C ALA A 99 -26.17 8.02 7.66
N ASP A 100 -25.84 6.74 7.78
CA ASP A 100 -24.64 6.29 8.50
C ASP A 100 -23.36 6.72 7.79
N VAL A 101 -23.29 6.58 6.46
CA VAL A 101 -22.15 7.07 5.67
C VAL A 101 -21.94 8.56 5.87
N ASN A 102 -23.01 9.37 5.84
CA ASN A 102 -22.91 10.81 6.09
C ASN A 102 -22.47 11.11 7.53
N LYS A 103 -23.00 10.39 8.51
CA LYS A 103 -22.63 10.56 9.92
C LYS A 103 -21.15 10.29 10.11
N TYR A 104 -20.67 9.13 9.72
CA TYR A 104 -19.28 8.73 9.89
C TYR A 104 -18.31 9.55 9.03
N GLY A 105 -18.74 10.00 7.84
CA GLY A 105 -17.99 10.95 7.02
C GLY A 105 -17.81 12.30 7.72
N GLN A 106 -18.84 12.82 8.40
CA GLN A 106 -18.75 14.06 9.17
C GLN A 106 -17.89 13.91 10.43
N GLU A 107 -17.88 12.72 11.02
CA GLU A 107 -17.03 12.36 12.15
C GLU A 107 -15.55 12.12 11.74
N GLY A 108 -15.25 12.10 10.43
CA GLY A 108 -13.89 11.98 9.90
C GLY A 108 -13.40 10.55 9.67
N PHE A 109 -14.27 9.54 9.80
CA PHE A 109 -13.90 8.15 9.54
C PHE A 109 -13.67 7.85 8.05
N PHE A 110 -14.32 8.60 7.16
CA PHE A 110 -14.22 8.40 5.72
C PHE A 110 -13.63 9.61 5.01
N LEU A 111 -12.72 9.34 4.09
CA LEU A 111 -12.12 10.35 3.24
C LEU A 111 -13.14 10.88 2.23
N ASP A 112 -13.29 12.19 2.12
CA ASP A 112 -14.06 12.81 1.07
C ASP A 112 -13.31 12.76 -0.26
N LEU A 113 -13.73 11.85 -1.14
CA LEU A 113 -13.13 11.65 -2.46
C LEU A 113 -13.46 12.75 -3.46
N SER A 114 -14.42 13.65 -3.17
CA SER A 114 -14.78 14.74 -4.08
C SER A 114 -13.59 15.67 -4.39
N GLN A 115 -12.65 15.78 -3.48
CA GLN A 115 -11.43 16.58 -3.63
C GLN A 115 -10.39 15.95 -4.59
N TYR A 116 -10.58 14.68 -4.96
CA TYR A 116 -9.64 13.90 -5.76
C TYR A 116 -10.20 13.50 -7.14
N LEU A 117 -11.35 14.07 -7.54
CA LEU A 117 -12.02 13.73 -8.81
C LEU A 117 -11.12 14.01 -10.03
N ASP A 118 -10.24 15.00 -9.94
CA ASP A 118 -9.31 15.33 -11.02
C ASP A 118 -8.26 14.22 -11.28
N TYR A 119 -8.08 13.33 -10.31
CA TYR A 119 -7.18 12.17 -10.41
C TYR A 119 -7.91 10.90 -10.86
N MET A 120 -9.22 10.96 -11.04
CA MET A 120 -10.06 9.83 -11.44
C MET A 120 -10.54 10.02 -12.89
N PRO A 121 -9.72 9.61 -13.90
CA PRO A 121 -10.13 9.69 -15.30
C PRO A 121 -11.31 8.74 -15.53
N ASN A 122 -12.37 9.22 -16.18
CA ASN A 122 -13.52 8.42 -16.59
C ASN A 122 -13.15 7.43 -17.70
#